data_3750739319959f8af532e6890b34ee29
#
_entry.id   3750739319959f8af532e6890b34ee29
#
_cell.length_a   1.000
_cell.length_b   1.000
_cell.length_c   1.000
_cell.angle_alpha   90.00
_cell.angle_beta   90.00
_cell.angle_gamma   90.00
#
_symmetry.space_group_name_H-M   'P 1'
#
loop_
_entity.id
_entity.type
_entity.pdbx_description
1 polymer ?
#
loop_
_entity_poly.entity_id
_entity_poly.type
_entity_poly.pdbx_seq_one_letter_code
_entity_poly.pdbx_strand_id
1 'polypeptide(L)'
;MEFSFSVEQTESLSDYQLSGNLMDKESANDLVNSFEEKLNDGIIYFVFNLEKLSYINSTGLNVLIGLLTKVRNSGGELIICNVPKKINQLLLITKLNTVFNVAMSTNEAKNIIKKETNSNVSDN
;
A
#
# COMPACT_ATOMS: atom_id res chain seq x y z
N MET A 1 9.79 -9.46 15.57
CA MET A 1 10.53 -8.58 14.66
C MET A 1 9.82 -7.24 14.57
N GLU A 2 10.53 -6.18 14.86
CA GLU A 2 9.97 -4.85 14.89
C GLU A 2 9.55 -4.39 13.49
N PHE A 3 8.43 -3.67 13.44
CA PHE A 3 7.97 -3.11 12.17
C PHE A 3 8.85 -1.96 11.72
N SER A 4 9.18 -1.95 10.44
CA SER A 4 9.91 -0.85 9.82
C SER A 4 9.49 -0.73 8.36
N PHE A 5 9.88 0.37 7.74
CA PHE A 5 9.61 0.56 6.30
C PHE A 5 10.66 1.47 5.69
N SER A 6 10.78 1.37 4.38
CA SER A 6 11.57 2.31 3.59
C SER A 6 10.71 2.83 2.45
N VAL A 7 11.04 4.00 1.93
CA VAL A 7 10.29 4.66 0.85
C VAL A 7 11.23 5.09 -0.24
N GLU A 8 10.84 4.82 -1.48
CA GLU A 8 11.50 5.35 -2.65
C GLU A 8 10.47 6.16 -3.43
N GLN A 9 10.73 7.43 -3.62
CA GLN A 9 9.77 8.31 -4.28
C GLN A 9 10.25 8.73 -5.66
N THR A 10 9.37 8.57 -6.65
CA THR A 10 9.52 9.15 -7.97
C THR A 10 8.56 10.33 -8.09
N GLU A 11 8.46 10.96 -9.25
CA GLU A 11 7.67 12.18 -9.43
C GLU A 11 6.23 12.08 -8.96
N SER A 12 5.57 10.95 -9.20
CA SER A 12 4.14 10.81 -8.93
C SER A 12 3.79 9.56 -8.12
N LEU A 13 4.78 8.82 -7.66
CA LEU A 13 4.59 7.50 -7.05
C LEU A 13 5.49 7.33 -5.84
N SER A 14 4.95 6.83 -4.76
CA SER A 14 5.73 6.42 -3.58
C SER A 14 5.71 4.91 -3.47
N ASP A 15 6.89 4.31 -3.46
CA ASP A 15 7.10 2.87 -3.36
C ASP A 15 7.60 2.56 -1.95
N TYR A 16 6.75 1.93 -1.15
CA TYR A 16 7.05 1.57 0.23
C TYR A 16 7.40 0.10 0.33
N GLN A 17 8.47 -0.21 1.05
CA GLN A 17 8.78 -1.58 1.41
C GLN A 17 8.54 -1.74 2.91
N LEU A 18 7.57 -2.60 3.29
CA LEU A 18 7.25 -2.87 4.68
C LEU A 18 7.98 -4.10 5.16
N SER A 19 8.44 -4.08 6.41
CA SER A 19 9.22 -5.17 7.01
C SER A 19 8.77 -5.44 8.43
N GLY A 20 8.90 -6.68 8.87
CA GLY A 20 8.66 -7.07 10.27
C GLY A 20 7.20 -7.36 10.56
N ASN A 21 6.77 -7.02 11.76
CA ASN A 21 5.43 -7.35 12.26
C ASN A 21 4.58 -6.08 12.42
N LEU A 22 3.49 -6.01 11.69
CA LEU A 22 2.56 -4.88 11.77
C LEU A 22 1.35 -5.31 12.60
N MET A 23 1.36 -4.99 13.90
CA MET A 23 0.41 -5.55 14.85
C MET A 23 -0.32 -4.55 15.72
N ASP A 24 0.10 -3.28 15.74
CA ASP A 24 -0.54 -2.28 16.57
C ASP A 24 -0.42 -0.90 15.92
N LYS A 25 -1.23 0.03 16.44
CA LYS A 25 -1.27 1.40 15.89
C LYS A 25 0.01 2.17 16.20
N GLU A 26 0.62 1.91 17.34
CA GLU A 26 1.82 2.61 17.77
C GLU A 26 2.98 2.33 16.80
N SER A 27 3.21 1.06 16.46
CA SER A 27 4.27 0.71 15.52
C SER A 27 3.99 1.23 14.11
N ALA A 28 2.74 1.50 13.78
CA ALA A 28 2.34 2.01 12.47
C ALA A 28 2.35 3.53 12.35
N ASN A 29 2.55 4.26 13.45
CA ASN A 29 2.45 5.73 13.45
C ASN A 29 3.36 6.39 12.42
N ASP A 30 4.61 5.95 12.32
CA ASP A 30 5.55 6.54 11.38
C ASP A 30 5.13 6.31 9.93
N LEU A 31 4.58 5.13 9.65
CA LEU A 31 4.05 4.82 8.31
C LEU A 31 2.87 5.73 7.99
N VAL A 32 1.92 5.85 8.91
CA VAL A 32 0.74 6.70 8.71
C VAL A 32 1.15 8.15 8.49
N ASN A 33 2.07 8.66 9.32
CA ASN A 33 2.55 10.04 9.20
C ASN A 33 3.25 10.28 7.86
N SER A 34 4.12 9.35 7.44
CA SER A 34 4.80 9.44 6.16
C SER A 34 3.81 9.47 4.99
N PHE A 35 2.82 8.58 5.04
CA PHE A 35 1.79 8.48 4.01
C PHE A 35 0.97 9.78 3.93
N GLU A 36 0.55 10.31 5.08
CA GLU A 36 -0.26 11.53 5.12
C GLU A 36 0.52 12.75 4.63
N GLU A 37 1.81 12.84 4.96
CA GLU A 37 2.66 13.91 4.44
C GLU A 37 2.71 13.89 2.92
N LYS A 38 2.86 12.71 2.34
CA LYS A 38 2.92 12.58 0.88
C LYS A 38 1.58 12.92 0.23
N LEU A 39 0.47 12.52 0.84
CA LEU A 39 -0.85 12.91 0.36
C LEU A 39 -1.01 14.43 0.38
N ASN A 40 -0.56 15.08 1.45
CA ASN A 40 -0.62 16.53 1.57
C ASN A 40 0.25 17.22 0.51
N ASP A 41 1.32 16.56 0.08
CA ASP A 41 2.20 17.06 -0.98
C ASP A 41 1.66 16.76 -2.39
N GLY A 42 0.49 16.11 -2.47
CA GLY A 42 -0.14 15.84 -3.76
C GLY A 42 0.20 14.47 -4.36
N ILE A 43 0.93 13.62 -3.63
CA ILE A 43 1.21 12.26 -4.11
C ILE A 43 -0.02 11.40 -3.82
N ILE A 44 -0.60 10.80 -4.86
CA ILE A 44 -1.82 10.01 -4.72
C ILE A 44 -1.67 8.57 -5.22
N TYR A 45 -0.48 8.15 -5.62
CA TYR A 45 -0.24 6.77 -6.04
C TYR A 45 0.84 6.13 -5.17
N PHE A 46 0.52 4.97 -4.61
CA PHE A 46 1.38 4.28 -3.66
C PHE A 46 1.46 2.80 -4.00
N VAL A 47 2.65 2.23 -3.86
CA VAL A 47 2.87 0.79 -3.94
C VAL A 47 3.43 0.34 -2.59
N PHE A 48 2.81 -0.67 -1.99
CA PHE A 48 3.30 -1.27 -0.76
C PHE A 48 3.80 -2.68 -1.08
N ASN A 49 5.11 -2.85 -1.02
CA ASN A 49 5.76 -4.14 -1.20
C ASN A 49 5.78 -4.85 0.15
N LEU A 50 5.10 -5.99 0.24
CA LEU A 50 4.94 -6.74 1.48
C LEU A 50 5.88 -7.94 1.58
N GLU A 51 6.83 -8.07 0.68
CA GLU A 51 7.73 -9.24 0.63
C GLU A 51 8.43 -9.51 1.97
N LYS A 52 8.83 -8.45 2.66
CA LYS A 52 9.56 -8.55 3.94
C LYS A 52 8.67 -8.40 5.16
N LEU A 53 7.36 -8.32 4.96
CA LEU A 53 6.42 -8.28 6.08
C LEU A 53 6.24 -9.70 6.61
N SER A 54 6.66 -9.95 7.86
CA SER A 54 6.65 -11.27 8.46
C SER A 54 5.28 -11.64 9.01
N TYR A 55 4.56 -10.66 9.55
CA TYR A 55 3.29 -10.90 10.21
C TYR A 55 2.44 -9.64 10.20
N ILE A 56 1.13 -9.85 10.12
CA ILE A 56 0.14 -8.80 10.24
C ILE A 56 -1.09 -9.38 10.92
N ASN A 57 -1.71 -8.62 11.83
CA ASN A 57 -2.96 -9.02 12.47
C ASN A 57 -4.09 -8.09 12.00
N SER A 58 -5.28 -8.24 12.59
CA SER A 58 -6.43 -7.43 12.19
C SER A 58 -6.21 -5.94 12.43
N THR A 59 -5.49 -5.55 13.49
CA THR A 59 -5.15 -4.15 13.72
C THR A 59 -4.27 -3.60 12.61
N GLY A 60 -3.23 -4.36 12.22
CA GLY A 60 -2.37 -3.97 11.11
C GLY A 60 -3.12 -3.88 9.79
N LEU A 61 -4.01 -4.85 9.52
CA LEU A 61 -4.87 -4.78 8.33
C LEU A 61 -5.74 -3.54 8.32
N ASN A 62 -6.30 -3.18 9.48
CA ASN A 62 -7.13 -1.97 9.59
C ASN A 62 -6.33 -0.69 9.30
N VAL A 63 -5.05 -0.67 9.69
CA VAL A 63 -4.17 0.46 9.33
C VAL A 63 -4.05 0.56 7.81
N LEU A 64 -3.77 -0.55 7.14
CA LEU A 64 -3.64 -0.55 5.67
C LEU A 64 -4.95 -0.15 4.99
N ILE A 65 -6.09 -0.64 5.48
CA ILE A 65 -7.41 -0.26 4.97
C ILE A 65 -7.64 1.25 5.13
N GLY A 66 -7.26 1.80 6.27
CA GLY A 66 -7.37 3.23 6.52
C GLY A 66 -6.58 4.06 5.52
N LEU A 67 -5.36 3.64 5.21
CA LEU A 67 -4.53 4.31 4.22
C LEU A 67 -5.13 4.20 2.81
N LEU A 68 -5.62 3.02 2.46
CA LEU A 68 -6.29 2.79 1.18
C LEU A 68 -7.50 3.72 1.03
N THR A 69 -8.32 3.82 2.08
CA THR A 69 -9.49 4.70 2.06
C THR A 69 -9.09 6.15 1.86
N LYS A 70 -8.07 6.61 2.56
CA LYS A 70 -7.58 7.98 2.43
C LYS A 70 -7.12 8.31 1.02
N VAL A 71 -6.33 7.43 0.42
CA VAL A 71 -5.81 7.70 -0.92
C VAL A 71 -6.92 7.63 -1.97
N ARG A 72 -7.87 6.73 -1.83
CA ARG A 72 -9.01 6.64 -2.75
C ARG A 72 -9.89 7.88 -2.64
N ASN A 73 -10.09 8.40 -1.44
CA ASN A 73 -10.83 9.64 -1.24
C ASN A 73 -10.11 10.84 -1.86
N SER A 74 -8.81 10.74 -2.05
CA SER A 74 -7.98 11.77 -2.71
C SER A 74 -7.90 11.58 -4.21
N GLY A 75 -8.56 10.57 -4.76
CA GLY A 75 -8.55 10.30 -6.20
C GLY A 75 -7.41 9.43 -6.66
N GLY A 76 -6.68 8.81 -5.75
CA GLY A 76 -5.54 7.96 -6.07
C GLY A 76 -5.76 6.49 -5.78
N GLU A 77 -4.69 5.76 -5.64
CA GLU A 77 -4.72 4.31 -5.41
C GLU A 77 -3.51 3.84 -4.63
N LEU A 78 -3.72 2.78 -3.87
CA LEU A 78 -2.67 2.04 -3.16
C LEU A 78 -2.74 0.59 -3.64
N ILE A 79 -1.63 0.09 -4.18
CA ILE A 79 -1.53 -1.28 -4.65
C ILE A 79 -0.54 -2.02 -3.78
N ILE A 80 -0.93 -3.20 -3.29
CA ILE A 80 -0.03 -4.07 -2.53
C ILE A 80 0.55 -5.12 -3.48
N CYS A 81 1.80 -5.48 -3.26
CA CYS A 81 2.47 -6.46 -4.12
C CYS A 81 3.40 -7.36 -3.32
N ASN A 82 3.84 -8.43 -3.94
CA ASN A 82 4.71 -9.44 -3.34
C ASN A 82 4.15 -9.93 -2.00
N VAL A 83 2.85 -10.21 -1.97
CA VAL A 83 2.15 -10.58 -0.74
C VAL A 83 2.58 -11.97 -0.32
N PRO A 84 3.17 -12.15 0.89
CA PRO A 84 3.52 -13.47 1.37
C PRO A 84 2.30 -14.38 1.49
N LYS A 85 2.52 -15.68 1.32
CA LYS A 85 1.45 -16.67 1.31
C LYS A 85 0.55 -16.56 2.54
N LYS A 86 1.13 -16.43 3.72
CA LYS A 86 0.35 -16.34 4.96
C LYS A 86 -0.54 -15.10 5.01
N ILE A 87 -0.03 -13.99 4.52
CA ILE A 87 -0.80 -12.74 4.48
C ILE A 87 -1.89 -12.84 3.42
N ASN A 88 -1.58 -13.45 2.28
CA ASN A 88 -2.58 -13.66 1.24
C ASN A 88 -3.73 -14.53 1.75
N GLN A 89 -3.42 -15.58 2.52
CA GLN A 89 -4.46 -16.43 3.13
C GLN A 89 -5.34 -15.61 4.08
N LEU A 90 -4.75 -14.71 4.85
CA LEU A 90 -5.51 -13.84 5.74
C LEU A 90 -6.43 -12.91 4.95
N LEU A 91 -5.94 -12.37 3.84
CA LEU A 91 -6.77 -11.52 2.96
C LEU A 91 -7.96 -12.32 2.41
N LEU A 92 -7.75 -13.57 2.01
CA LEU A 92 -8.81 -14.43 1.50
C LEU A 92 -9.86 -14.74 2.58
N ILE A 93 -9.41 -15.11 3.77
CA ILE A 93 -10.30 -15.44 4.88
C ILE A 93 -11.17 -14.26 5.29
N THR A 94 -10.58 -13.07 5.30
CA THR A 94 -11.29 -11.84 5.66
C THR A 94 -12.01 -11.19 4.48
N LYS A 95 -11.86 -11.75 3.28
CA LYS A 95 -12.41 -11.22 2.01
C LYS A 95 -11.83 -9.86 1.63
N LEU A 96 -10.73 -9.46 2.23
CA LEU A 96 -10.07 -8.19 1.91
C LEU A 96 -9.32 -8.24 0.58
N ASN A 97 -9.13 -9.43 0.01
CA ASN A 97 -8.57 -9.58 -1.33
C ASN A 97 -9.44 -8.88 -2.41
N THR A 98 -10.72 -8.64 -2.10
CA THR A 98 -11.60 -7.90 -3.02
C THR A 98 -11.52 -6.39 -2.81
N VAL A 99 -10.97 -5.96 -1.68
CA VAL A 99 -10.87 -4.54 -1.32
C VAL A 99 -9.56 -3.94 -1.84
N PHE A 100 -8.45 -4.67 -1.71
CA PHE A 100 -7.15 -4.22 -2.19
C PHE A 100 -6.92 -4.60 -3.64
N ASN A 101 -6.25 -3.72 -4.39
CA ASN A 101 -5.61 -4.10 -5.64
C ASN A 101 -4.30 -4.80 -5.31
N VAL A 102 -4.15 -6.04 -5.79
CA VAL A 102 -2.98 -6.87 -5.51
C VAL A 102 -2.25 -7.14 -6.81
N ALA A 103 -0.95 -6.86 -6.82
CA ALA A 103 -0.08 -7.15 -7.96
C ALA A 103 0.93 -8.23 -7.58
N MET A 104 1.46 -8.90 -8.57
CA MET A 104 2.47 -9.96 -8.37
C MET A 104 3.83 -9.39 -7.99
N SER A 105 4.13 -8.19 -8.48
CA SER A 105 5.45 -7.56 -8.30
C SER A 105 5.30 -6.04 -8.26
N THR A 106 6.38 -5.38 -7.82
CA THR A 106 6.45 -3.92 -7.84
C THR A 106 6.30 -3.39 -9.27
N ASN A 107 6.93 -4.04 -10.24
CA ASN A 107 6.83 -3.64 -11.65
C ASN A 107 5.40 -3.71 -12.16
N GLU A 108 4.69 -4.80 -11.84
CA GLU A 108 3.28 -4.93 -12.22
C GLU A 108 2.43 -3.84 -11.57
N ALA A 109 2.67 -3.56 -10.28
CA ALA A 109 1.94 -2.50 -9.57
C ALA A 109 2.16 -1.15 -10.24
N LYS A 110 3.41 -0.83 -10.60
CA LYS A 110 3.74 0.41 -11.29
C LYS A 110 3.08 0.49 -12.67
N ASN A 111 3.01 -0.61 -13.37
CA ASN A 111 2.35 -0.67 -14.68
C ASN A 111 0.84 -0.42 -14.56
N ILE A 112 0.20 -0.96 -13.54
CA ILE A 112 -1.22 -0.72 -13.28
C ILE A 112 -1.46 0.79 -13.05
N ILE A 113 -0.63 1.41 -12.24
CA ILE A 113 -0.72 2.86 -11.96
C ILE A 113 -0.50 3.67 -13.23
N LYS A 114 0.49 3.29 -14.03
CA LYS A 114 0.78 3.95 -15.31
C LYS A 114 -0.41 3.92 -16.24
N LYS A 115 -1.10 2.78 -16.33
CA LYS A 115 -2.28 2.62 -17.19
C LYS A 115 -3.41 3.54 -16.72
N GLU A 116 -3.65 3.64 -15.43
CA GLU A 116 -4.67 4.54 -14.88
C GLU A 116 -4.35 5.99 -15.20
N THR A 117 -3.10 6.39 -15.02
CA THR A 117 -2.65 7.74 -15.31
C THR A 117 -2.79 8.07 -16.80
N ASN A 118 -2.40 7.13 -17.66
CA ASN A 118 -2.49 7.30 -19.11
C ASN A 118 -3.95 7.34 -19.58
N SER A 119 -4.82 6.49 -18.99
CA SER A 119 -6.24 6.51 -19.28
C SER A 119 -6.86 7.87 -18.95
N ASN A 120 -6.50 8.43 -17.81
CA ASN A 120 -6.98 9.75 -17.41
C ASN A 120 -6.51 10.86 -18.35
N VAL A 121 -5.31 10.73 -18.89
CA VAL A 121 -4.77 11.69 -19.84
C VAL A 121 -5.42 11.52 -21.21
N SER A 122 -5.65 10.28 -21.65
CA SER A 122 -6.18 10.01 -22.99
C SER A 122 -7.67 10.38 -23.13
N ASP A 123 -8.40 10.54 -22.05
CA ASP A 123 -9.81 10.94 -22.06
C ASP A 123 -10.01 12.43 -22.33
N ASN A 124 -8.92 13.15 -22.42
CA ASN A 124 -8.95 14.58 -22.77
C ASN A 124 -8.84 14.79 -24.31
#